data_8533cc01e489fb8b751da3bcf04aea23
#
_entry.id   8533cc01e489fb8b751da3bcf04aea23
#
_cell.length_a   1.000
_cell.length_b   1.000
_cell.length_c   1.000
_cell.angle_alpha   90.00
_cell.angle_beta   90.00
_cell.angle_gamma   90.00
#
_symmetry.space_group_name_H-M   'P 1'
#
loop_
_entity.id
_entity.type
_entity.pdbx_description
1 polymer ?
#
loop_
_entity_poly.entity_id
_entity_poly.type
_entity_poly.pdbx_seq_one_letter_code
_entity_poly.pdbx_strand_id
1 'polypeptide(L)'
;LAGIALDGKSFFYVNPLEVNPEACRMDERKAHVKPVRQKWFGCACCPPNLARMLSSISSYAYTETEDTLFVHLYMGSIIKKQVNGKELTITVSSKLPKSGQVEIEVSGESVPFTIALRIPDWCGEGDTGFSIEGVRDSECTRKDGYLYVTRCWQPKERLSLKFAMDVKIMEADPRVREDIGKVAVTRGPMVYCLEEADNGTDLHLLTLDCGKEAETEEFTVAGEQVIAVVMDGFRQQVQTSRKGLYHPLKTAVKEPVKLRFIPYYVWANRGENEMTVWVRQEK
;
A
#
# COMPACT_ATOMS: atom_id res chain seq x y z
N LEU A 1 4.35 -3.63 -9.32
CA LEU A 1 5.36 -2.58 -9.05
C LEU A 1 6.11 -2.83 -7.74
N ALA A 2 5.45 -3.34 -6.69
CA ALA A 2 6.08 -3.62 -5.38
C ALA A 2 7.29 -4.58 -5.46
N GLY A 3 7.36 -5.43 -6.45
CA GLY A 3 8.49 -6.33 -6.67
C GLY A 3 9.75 -5.68 -7.23
N ILE A 4 9.72 -4.41 -7.67
CA ILE A 4 10.85 -3.74 -8.31
C ILE A 4 11.66 -2.97 -7.26
N ALA A 5 13.01 -3.00 -7.38
CA ALA A 5 13.87 -2.16 -6.55
C ALA A 5 13.64 -0.68 -6.83
N LEU A 6 13.96 0.18 -5.85
CA LEU A 6 13.81 1.63 -5.98
C LEU A 6 14.65 2.20 -7.13
N ASP A 7 15.78 1.58 -7.44
CA ASP A 7 16.65 1.97 -8.57
C ASP A 7 16.20 1.42 -9.94
N GLY A 8 15.14 0.60 -9.97
CA GLY A 8 14.59 0.02 -11.19
C GLY A 8 15.43 -1.09 -11.85
N LYS A 9 16.55 -1.54 -11.24
CA LYS A 9 17.53 -2.43 -11.88
C LYS A 9 17.41 -3.89 -11.49
N SER A 10 16.56 -4.19 -10.51
CA SER A 10 16.35 -5.55 -10.01
C SER A 10 14.92 -5.74 -9.57
N PHE A 11 14.47 -7.00 -9.47
CA PHE A 11 13.09 -7.34 -9.15
C PHE A 11 12.99 -8.65 -8.38
N PHE A 12 11.85 -8.88 -7.74
CA PHE A 12 11.44 -10.17 -7.22
C PHE A 12 10.60 -10.91 -8.26
N TYR A 13 10.78 -12.23 -8.36
CA TYR A 13 9.93 -13.10 -9.17
C TYR A 13 8.54 -13.29 -8.52
N VAL A 14 8.53 -13.40 -7.20
CA VAL A 14 7.32 -13.47 -6.37
C VAL A 14 7.35 -12.35 -5.34
N ASN A 15 6.19 -11.99 -4.79
CA ASN A 15 6.07 -11.04 -3.69
C ASN A 15 5.78 -11.83 -2.39
N PRO A 16 6.81 -12.29 -1.67
CA PRO A 16 6.63 -13.08 -0.47
C PRO A 16 6.09 -12.23 0.67
N LEU A 17 5.29 -12.82 1.55
CA LEU A 17 4.80 -12.15 2.77
C LEU A 17 5.65 -12.47 3.99
N GLU A 18 6.60 -13.37 3.85
CA GLU A 18 7.61 -13.71 4.85
C GLU A 18 8.90 -14.14 4.14
N VAL A 19 10.03 -13.64 4.59
CA VAL A 19 11.36 -14.01 4.11
C VAL A 19 12.28 -14.24 5.30
N ASN A 20 12.82 -15.45 5.38
CA ASN A 20 13.99 -15.79 6.18
C ASN A 20 15.14 -16.09 5.21
N PRO A 21 16.24 -15.31 5.22
CA PRO A 21 17.33 -15.47 4.28
C PRO A 21 17.99 -16.84 4.29
N GLU A 22 18.15 -17.44 5.46
CA GLU A 22 18.73 -18.78 5.58
C GLU A 22 17.83 -19.85 4.96
N ALA A 23 16.53 -19.80 5.26
CA ALA A 23 15.55 -20.72 4.69
C ALA A 23 15.46 -20.57 3.15
N CYS A 24 15.62 -19.37 2.61
CA CYS A 24 15.65 -19.15 1.16
C CYS A 24 16.87 -19.81 0.48
N ARG A 25 17.99 -19.93 1.19
CA ARG A 25 19.18 -20.58 0.66
C ARG A 25 19.14 -22.10 0.77
N MET A 26 18.51 -22.63 1.82
CA MET A 26 18.56 -24.06 2.16
C MET A 26 17.36 -24.86 1.65
N ASP A 27 16.22 -24.23 1.40
CA ASP A 27 14.99 -24.90 0.97
C ASP A 27 14.79 -24.76 -0.55
N GLU A 28 15.04 -25.83 -1.31
CA GLU A 28 14.86 -25.87 -2.77
C GLU A 28 13.41 -25.52 -3.19
N ARG A 29 12.42 -25.78 -2.35
CA ARG A 29 11.01 -25.41 -2.63
C ARG A 29 10.81 -23.91 -2.65
N LYS A 30 11.72 -23.15 -2.04
CA LYS A 30 11.75 -21.68 -2.03
C LYS A 30 12.65 -21.09 -3.13
N ALA A 31 12.98 -21.84 -4.18
CA ALA A 31 13.90 -21.40 -5.24
C ALA A 31 13.51 -20.07 -5.90
N HIS A 32 12.19 -19.72 -5.95
CA HIS A 32 11.70 -18.45 -6.46
C HIS A 32 11.64 -17.34 -5.43
N VAL A 33 11.74 -17.65 -4.14
CA VAL A 33 11.82 -16.68 -3.05
C VAL A 33 13.28 -16.35 -2.81
N LYS A 34 13.67 -15.10 -3.02
CA LYS A 34 15.03 -14.62 -2.78
C LYS A 34 15.00 -13.58 -1.65
N PRO A 35 16.05 -13.52 -0.81
CA PRO A 35 16.11 -12.55 0.27
C PRO A 35 16.35 -11.12 -0.23
N VAL A 36 16.86 -10.97 -1.48
CA VAL A 36 17.03 -9.70 -2.17
C VAL A 36 16.58 -9.80 -3.61
N ARG A 37 16.22 -8.67 -4.21
CA ARG A 37 15.87 -8.58 -5.63
C ARG A 37 17.03 -8.99 -6.51
N GLN A 38 16.71 -9.67 -7.61
CA GLN A 38 17.68 -10.17 -8.57
C GLN A 38 17.64 -9.33 -9.85
N LYS A 39 18.78 -9.18 -10.52
CA LYS A 39 18.85 -8.55 -11.85
C LYS A 39 18.10 -9.37 -12.90
N TRP A 40 18.09 -10.68 -12.73
CA TRP A 40 17.45 -11.62 -13.64
C TRP A 40 17.08 -12.93 -12.95
N PHE A 41 16.07 -13.60 -13.49
CA PHE A 41 15.67 -14.98 -13.15
C PHE A 41 15.77 -15.85 -14.39
N GLY A 42 15.75 -17.17 -14.25
CA GLY A 42 15.77 -18.11 -15.37
C GLY A 42 14.54 -18.04 -16.28
N CYS A 43 13.50 -17.30 -15.90
CA CYS A 43 12.30 -17.02 -16.66
C CYS A 43 12.18 -15.51 -16.93
N ALA A 44 11.98 -15.12 -18.17
CA ALA A 44 11.90 -13.73 -18.63
C ALA A 44 10.48 -13.14 -18.64
N CYS A 45 9.52 -13.69 -17.89
CA CYS A 45 8.12 -13.25 -17.95
C CYS A 45 7.84 -11.93 -17.22
N CYS A 46 8.54 -11.64 -16.12
CA CYS A 46 8.23 -10.49 -15.27
C CYS A 46 8.51 -9.13 -15.93
N PRO A 47 9.70 -8.84 -16.52
CA PRO A 47 9.96 -7.56 -17.15
C PRO A 47 9.02 -7.21 -18.29
N PRO A 48 8.69 -8.12 -19.26
CA PRO A 48 7.73 -7.81 -20.33
C PRO A 48 6.29 -7.63 -19.82
N ASN A 49 5.89 -8.37 -18.77
CA ASN A 49 4.57 -8.16 -18.16
C ASN A 49 4.47 -6.79 -17.48
N LEU A 50 5.55 -6.35 -16.81
CA LEU A 50 5.60 -5.01 -16.25
C LEU A 50 5.56 -3.94 -17.34
N ALA A 51 6.36 -4.09 -18.40
CA ALA A 51 6.37 -3.15 -19.52
C ALA A 51 4.97 -3.02 -20.16
N ARG A 52 4.28 -4.16 -20.37
CA ARG A 52 2.90 -4.19 -20.86
C ARG A 52 1.94 -3.47 -19.92
N MET A 53 2.03 -3.73 -18.60
CA MET A 53 1.20 -3.06 -17.61
C MET A 53 1.41 -1.54 -17.63
N LEU A 54 2.66 -1.08 -17.65
CA LEU A 54 2.99 0.34 -17.72
C LEU A 54 2.47 1.00 -19.00
N SER A 55 2.59 0.32 -20.15
CA SER A 55 2.10 0.83 -21.43
C SER A 55 0.58 0.97 -21.50
N SER A 56 -0.16 0.20 -20.70
CA SER A 56 -1.63 0.18 -20.68
C SER A 56 -2.24 0.79 -19.42
N ILE A 57 -1.44 1.37 -18.53
CA ILE A 57 -1.92 1.84 -17.21
C ILE A 57 -3.01 2.90 -17.34
N SER A 58 -2.98 3.71 -18.38
CA SER A 58 -3.99 4.75 -18.64
C SER A 58 -5.40 4.17 -18.80
N SER A 59 -5.55 3.02 -19.44
CA SER A 59 -6.86 2.35 -19.61
C SER A 59 -7.41 1.73 -18.33
N TYR A 60 -6.58 1.56 -17.31
CA TYR A 60 -7.00 1.18 -15.96
C TYR A 60 -7.25 2.39 -15.06
N ALA A 61 -6.57 3.50 -15.33
CA ALA A 61 -6.70 4.70 -14.53
C ALA A 61 -7.97 5.50 -14.88
N TYR A 62 -8.36 5.48 -16.17
CA TYR A 62 -9.47 6.27 -16.68
C TYR A 62 -10.29 5.46 -17.67
N THR A 63 -11.61 5.65 -17.62
CA THR A 63 -12.53 5.28 -18.70
C THR A 63 -13.49 6.43 -18.96
N GLU A 64 -14.13 6.43 -20.10
CA GLU A 64 -15.05 7.50 -20.46
C GLU A 64 -16.28 7.02 -21.23
N THR A 65 -17.36 7.76 -21.06
CA THR A 65 -18.50 7.77 -21.94
C THR A 65 -18.54 9.10 -22.68
N GLU A 66 -19.57 9.36 -23.47
CA GLU A 66 -19.75 10.61 -24.20
C GLU A 66 -19.74 11.83 -23.23
N ASP A 67 -20.41 11.71 -22.08
CA ASP A 67 -20.68 12.77 -21.11
C ASP A 67 -19.98 12.62 -19.77
N THR A 68 -19.26 11.52 -19.53
CA THR A 68 -18.66 11.21 -18.24
C THR A 68 -17.21 10.75 -18.38
N LEU A 69 -16.33 11.26 -17.51
CA LEU A 69 -14.98 10.77 -17.27
C LEU A 69 -14.95 10.06 -15.92
N PHE A 70 -14.57 8.77 -15.91
CA PHE A 70 -14.35 7.99 -14.70
C PHE A 70 -12.88 8.04 -14.30
N VAL A 71 -12.59 8.44 -13.08
CA VAL A 71 -11.27 8.43 -12.46
C VAL A 71 -11.20 7.24 -11.51
N HIS A 72 -10.54 6.14 -11.93
CA HIS A 72 -10.44 4.90 -11.17
C HIS A 72 -9.19 4.89 -10.27
N LEU A 73 -8.07 5.44 -10.78
CA LEU A 73 -6.81 5.54 -10.07
C LEU A 73 -6.34 6.98 -10.10
N TYR A 74 -6.01 7.50 -8.92
CA TYR A 74 -5.53 8.87 -8.76
C TYR A 74 -4.02 8.94 -9.01
N MET A 75 -3.65 8.94 -10.26
CA MET A 75 -2.26 9.09 -10.73
C MET A 75 -2.04 10.49 -11.28
N GLY A 76 -0.86 11.06 -11.06
CA GLY A 76 -0.47 12.32 -11.69
C GLY A 76 -0.54 12.20 -13.22
N SER A 77 -1.41 13.00 -13.86
CA SER A 77 -1.71 12.85 -15.28
C SER A 77 -2.40 14.06 -15.87
N ILE A 78 -2.38 14.15 -17.20
CA ILE A 78 -3.11 15.12 -18.00
C ILE A 78 -3.99 14.35 -18.99
N ILE A 79 -5.30 14.58 -18.94
CA ILE A 79 -6.30 13.92 -19.78
C ILE A 79 -6.89 14.99 -20.70
N LYS A 80 -6.90 14.73 -22.00
CA LYS A 80 -7.61 15.55 -23.00
C LYS A 80 -8.89 14.83 -23.40
N LYS A 81 -10.00 15.53 -23.32
CA LYS A 81 -11.34 15.02 -23.64
C LYS A 81 -12.09 15.98 -24.55
N GLN A 82 -12.75 15.39 -25.55
CA GLN A 82 -13.71 16.14 -26.38
C GLN A 82 -15.12 15.94 -25.84
N VAL A 83 -15.82 17.02 -25.57
CA VAL A 83 -17.23 17.01 -25.13
C VAL A 83 -18.00 18.01 -25.97
N ASN A 84 -18.98 17.53 -26.75
CA ASN A 84 -19.78 18.39 -27.64
C ASN A 84 -18.94 19.27 -28.57
N GLY A 85 -17.84 18.73 -29.13
CA GLY A 85 -16.92 19.43 -30.02
C GLY A 85 -15.97 20.42 -29.36
N LYS A 86 -15.99 20.54 -28.04
CA LYS A 86 -15.11 21.40 -27.23
C LYS A 86 -14.02 20.57 -26.57
N GLU A 87 -12.78 21.08 -26.58
CA GLU A 87 -11.65 20.41 -25.92
C GLU A 87 -11.53 20.83 -24.46
N LEU A 88 -11.44 19.84 -23.59
CA LEU A 88 -11.14 19.98 -22.17
C LEU A 88 -9.81 19.31 -21.83
N THR A 89 -9.09 19.89 -20.89
CA THR A 89 -7.90 19.31 -20.28
C THR A 89 -8.18 19.15 -18.78
N ILE A 90 -8.10 17.91 -18.30
CA ILE A 90 -8.24 17.57 -16.90
C ILE A 90 -6.86 17.18 -16.38
N THR A 91 -6.34 17.95 -15.41
CA THR A 91 -5.05 17.67 -14.77
C THR A 91 -5.28 17.08 -13.39
N VAL A 92 -4.74 15.89 -13.14
CA VAL A 92 -4.77 15.22 -11.84
C VAL A 92 -3.39 15.33 -11.21
N SER A 93 -3.31 15.92 -10.02
CA SER A 93 -2.11 15.98 -9.19
C SER A 93 -2.38 15.16 -7.93
N SER A 94 -1.55 14.17 -7.63
CA SER A 94 -1.77 13.23 -6.54
C SER A 94 -0.55 13.07 -5.66
N LYS A 95 -0.75 13.05 -4.34
CA LYS A 95 0.27 12.71 -3.35
C LYS A 95 0.14 11.28 -2.84
N LEU A 96 -0.82 10.51 -3.38
CA LEU A 96 -0.93 9.08 -3.07
C LEU A 96 0.31 8.32 -3.56
N PRO A 97 0.74 7.32 -2.82
CA PRO A 97 0.20 6.75 -1.59
C PRO A 97 0.79 7.36 -0.30
N LYS A 98 1.62 8.39 -0.37
CA LYS A 98 2.26 9.02 0.81
C LYS A 98 1.26 9.80 1.67
N SER A 99 0.38 10.54 1.01
CA SER A 99 -0.73 11.25 1.66
C SER A 99 -2.00 11.15 0.82
N GLY A 100 -3.16 11.34 1.46
CA GLY A 100 -4.46 11.23 0.80
C GLY A 100 -4.88 12.45 -0.04
N GLN A 101 -3.98 13.37 -0.37
CA GLN A 101 -4.31 14.60 -1.10
C GLN A 101 -4.26 14.39 -2.62
N VAL A 102 -5.34 14.78 -3.29
CA VAL A 102 -5.46 14.78 -4.74
C VAL A 102 -6.13 16.08 -5.19
N GLU A 103 -5.55 16.74 -6.18
CA GLU A 103 -6.09 17.93 -6.84
C GLU A 103 -6.47 17.57 -8.28
N ILE A 104 -7.65 18.03 -8.70
CA ILE A 104 -8.12 17.89 -10.08
C ILE A 104 -8.44 19.29 -10.60
N GLU A 105 -7.76 19.72 -11.66
CA GLU A 105 -8.02 20.98 -12.34
C GLU A 105 -8.64 20.71 -13.71
N VAL A 106 -9.73 21.39 -14.01
CA VAL A 106 -10.39 21.38 -15.33
C VAL A 106 -10.09 22.67 -16.05
N SER A 107 -9.55 22.58 -17.26
CA SER A 107 -9.22 23.72 -18.12
C SER A 107 -9.82 23.51 -19.52
N GLY A 108 -10.03 24.60 -20.26
CA GLY A 108 -10.59 24.58 -21.60
C GLY A 108 -11.88 25.39 -21.70
N GLU A 109 -12.74 25.03 -22.63
CA GLU A 109 -14.00 25.75 -22.85
C GLU A 109 -15.07 25.28 -21.83
N SER A 110 -15.96 26.21 -21.46
CA SER A 110 -17.08 25.87 -20.59
C SER A 110 -18.04 24.90 -21.26
N VAL A 111 -18.24 23.71 -20.61
CA VAL A 111 -19.11 22.65 -21.11
C VAL A 111 -19.68 21.81 -19.96
N PRO A 112 -20.96 21.41 -20.02
CA PRO A 112 -21.50 20.48 -19.04
C PRO A 112 -20.97 19.07 -19.28
N PHE A 113 -20.40 18.45 -18.23
CA PHE A 113 -20.06 17.03 -18.20
C PHE A 113 -19.91 16.53 -16.77
N THR A 114 -19.75 15.24 -16.61
CA THR A 114 -19.62 14.57 -15.32
C THR A 114 -18.19 14.06 -15.12
N ILE A 115 -17.63 14.27 -13.93
CA ILE A 115 -16.45 13.55 -13.44
C ILE A 115 -16.90 12.58 -12.36
N ALA A 116 -16.71 11.29 -12.59
CA ALA A 116 -17.01 10.22 -11.63
C ALA A 116 -15.71 9.84 -10.91
N LEU A 117 -15.63 10.14 -9.63
CA LEU A 117 -14.46 9.97 -8.76
C LEU A 117 -14.62 8.72 -7.93
N ARG A 118 -13.76 7.73 -8.12
CA ARG A 118 -13.80 6.50 -7.30
C ARG A 118 -13.54 6.81 -5.84
N ILE A 119 -14.37 6.25 -4.94
CA ILE A 119 -14.14 6.24 -3.50
C ILE A 119 -13.59 4.86 -3.15
N PRO A 120 -12.29 4.73 -2.83
CA PRO A 120 -11.70 3.43 -2.53
C PRO A 120 -12.16 2.88 -1.17
N ASP A 121 -12.40 1.57 -1.07
CA ASP A 121 -12.87 0.92 0.16
C ASP A 121 -11.90 1.05 1.33
N TRP A 122 -10.59 1.21 1.04
CA TRP A 122 -9.58 1.36 2.08
C TRP A 122 -9.70 2.68 2.86
N CYS A 123 -10.31 3.74 2.32
CA CYS A 123 -10.43 5.02 3.02
C CYS A 123 -11.58 5.06 4.05
N GLY A 124 -12.33 3.96 4.22
CA GLY A 124 -13.43 3.86 5.18
C GLY A 124 -14.78 4.29 4.61
N GLU A 125 -15.82 4.10 5.39
CA GLU A 125 -17.20 4.42 5.01
C GLU A 125 -17.57 5.86 5.39
N GLY A 126 -18.48 6.45 4.62
CA GLY A 126 -19.05 7.77 4.90
C GLY A 126 -18.12 8.94 4.69
N ASP A 127 -18.47 10.07 5.33
CA ASP A 127 -17.76 11.35 5.14
C ASP A 127 -16.45 11.46 5.92
N THR A 128 -16.19 10.53 6.83
CA THR A 128 -14.94 10.49 7.60
C THR A 128 -13.76 9.96 6.79
N GLY A 129 -14.03 9.09 5.81
CA GLY A 129 -13.00 8.47 4.97
C GLY A 129 -12.62 9.28 3.73
N PHE A 130 -13.54 10.10 3.21
CA PHE A 130 -13.36 10.86 1.99
C PHE A 130 -14.04 12.22 2.08
N SER A 131 -13.34 13.28 1.76
CA SER A 131 -13.90 14.62 1.62
C SER A 131 -13.49 15.26 0.31
N ILE A 132 -14.30 16.19 -0.18
CA ILE A 132 -14.08 16.96 -1.40
C ILE A 132 -14.45 18.42 -1.17
N GLU A 133 -13.61 19.31 -1.69
CA GLU A 133 -13.85 20.73 -1.73
C GLU A 133 -13.96 21.21 -3.19
N GLY A 134 -14.60 22.36 -3.41
CA GLY A 134 -14.81 22.94 -4.73
C GLY A 134 -16.07 22.44 -5.43
N VAL A 135 -17.00 21.81 -4.70
CA VAL A 135 -18.30 21.35 -5.20
C VAL A 135 -19.45 21.79 -4.29
N ARG A 136 -20.66 21.83 -4.83
CA ARG A 136 -21.92 21.96 -4.06
C ARG A 136 -22.57 20.59 -3.93
N ASP A 137 -23.25 20.33 -2.83
CA ASP A 137 -23.94 19.04 -2.60
C ASP A 137 -24.94 18.72 -3.73
N SER A 138 -25.60 19.76 -4.27
CA SER A 138 -26.55 19.60 -5.39
C SER A 138 -25.89 19.13 -6.71
N GLU A 139 -24.59 19.22 -6.83
CA GLU A 139 -23.81 18.77 -8.00
C GLU A 139 -23.32 17.32 -7.83
N CYS A 140 -23.48 16.73 -6.63
CA CYS A 140 -22.88 15.47 -6.24
C CYS A 140 -23.90 14.35 -6.11
N THR A 141 -23.57 13.17 -6.63
CA THR A 141 -24.35 11.93 -6.41
C THR A 141 -23.38 10.78 -6.11
N ARG A 142 -23.59 10.07 -5.00
CA ARG A 142 -22.82 8.84 -4.69
C ARG A 142 -23.56 7.62 -5.24
N LYS A 143 -22.86 6.82 -6.05
CA LYS A 143 -23.41 5.60 -6.62
C LYS A 143 -22.26 4.63 -6.99
N ASP A 144 -22.45 3.34 -6.70
CA ASP A 144 -21.57 2.24 -7.14
C ASP A 144 -20.08 2.45 -6.83
N GLY A 145 -19.76 3.04 -5.66
CA GLY A 145 -18.39 3.32 -5.23
C GLY A 145 -17.75 4.57 -5.85
N TYR A 146 -18.55 5.41 -6.52
CA TYR A 146 -18.13 6.69 -7.10
C TYR A 146 -18.91 7.87 -6.56
N LEU A 147 -18.22 9.01 -6.52
CA LEU A 147 -18.85 10.33 -6.41
C LEU A 147 -18.91 10.94 -7.81
N TYR A 148 -20.12 11.12 -8.32
CA TYR A 148 -20.38 11.81 -9.59
C TYR A 148 -20.51 13.29 -9.32
N VAL A 149 -19.69 14.11 -9.96
CA VAL A 149 -19.75 15.57 -9.93
C VAL A 149 -20.20 16.05 -11.30
N THR A 150 -21.44 16.52 -11.41
CA THR A 150 -22.07 16.93 -12.65
C THR A 150 -22.33 18.41 -12.63
N ARG A 151 -21.70 19.17 -13.53
CA ARG A 151 -21.90 20.60 -13.68
C ARG A 151 -21.39 21.12 -15.02
N CYS A 152 -21.66 22.40 -15.30
CA CYS A 152 -21.02 23.13 -16.37
C CYS A 152 -19.67 23.64 -15.86
N TRP A 153 -18.59 22.96 -16.23
CA TRP A 153 -17.23 23.28 -15.80
C TRP A 153 -16.75 24.59 -16.41
N GLN A 154 -16.18 25.45 -15.58
CA GLN A 154 -15.57 26.67 -15.99
C GLN A 154 -14.04 26.51 -16.09
N PRO A 155 -13.35 27.31 -16.92
CA PRO A 155 -11.90 27.27 -17.02
C PRO A 155 -11.21 27.47 -15.66
N LYS A 156 -10.22 26.58 -15.34
CA LYS A 156 -9.42 26.59 -14.11
C LYS A 156 -10.20 26.27 -12.81
N GLU A 157 -11.34 25.61 -12.94
CA GLU A 157 -12.00 25.05 -11.75
C GLU A 157 -11.20 23.91 -11.16
N ARG A 158 -11.23 23.83 -9.82
CA ARG A 158 -10.47 22.83 -9.05
C ARG A 158 -11.36 22.07 -8.10
N LEU A 159 -11.03 20.79 -7.96
CA LEU A 159 -11.52 19.92 -6.90
C LEU A 159 -10.34 19.52 -6.03
N SER A 160 -10.48 19.67 -4.72
CA SER A 160 -9.52 19.17 -3.75
C SER A 160 -10.12 17.97 -3.03
N LEU A 161 -9.50 16.80 -3.21
CA LEU A 161 -9.93 15.54 -2.59
C LEU A 161 -8.98 15.19 -1.46
N LYS A 162 -9.54 14.69 -0.37
CA LYS A 162 -8.77 14.17 0.75
C LYS A 162 -9.29 12.78 1.13
N PHE A 163 -8.42 11.79 1.07
CA PHE A 163 -8.65 10.43 1.53
C PHE A 163 -8.03 10.23 2.90
N ALA A 164 -8.75 9.61 3.83
CA ALA A 164 -8.19 9.22 5.11
C ALA A 164 -7.11 8.15 4.90
N MET A 165 -5.97 8.38 5.52
CA MET A 165 -4.82 7.48 5.46
C MET A 165 -4.61 6.80 6.81
N ASP A 166 -5.69 6.20 7.32
CA ASP A 166 -5.69 5.57 8.64
C ASP A 166 -4.84 4.30 8.63
N VAL A 167 -4.21 4.05 9.77
CA VAL A 167 -3.57 2.76 10.03
C VAL A 167 -4.66 1.77 10.43
N LYS A 168 -4.68 0.61 9.79
CA LYS A 168 -5.62 -0.48 10.09
C LYS A 168 -4.84 -1.75 10.40
N ILE A 169 -5.30 -2.45 11.43
CA ILE A 169 -4.84 -3.80 11.76
C ILE A 169 -5.80 -4.77 11.09
N MET A 170 -5.27 -5.61 10.23
CA MET A 170 -6.04 -6.56 9.42
C MET A 170 -5.83 -7.97 9.95
N GLU A 171 -6.90 -8.73 10.09
CA GLU A 171 -6.86 -10.16 10.34
C GLU A 171 -7.33 -10.93 9.09
N ALA A 172 -6.84 -12.15 8.93
CA ALA A 172 -7.31 -13.03 7.86
C ALA A 172 -8.59 -13.78 8.29
N ASP A 173 -9.43 -14.12 7.30
CA ASP A 173 -10.55 -15.04 7.53
C ASP A 173 -10.02 -16.36 8.15
N PRO A 174 -10.70 -16.94 9.15
CA PRO A 174 -10.25 -18.18 9.81
C PRO A 174 -10.00 -19.38 8.88
N ARG A 175 -10.48 -19.33 7.65
CA ARG A 175 -10.17 -20.33 6.61
C ARG A 175 -8.75 -20.23 6.08
N VAL A 176 -8.08 -19.10 6.26
CA VAL A 176 -6.65 -18.92 5.92
C VAL A 176 -5.81 -19.44 7.07
N ARG A 177 -5.46 -20.69 6.97
CA ARG A 177 -4.88 -21.51 8.04
C ARG A 177 -3.55 -20.98 8.57
N GLU A 178 -2.72 -20.45 7.68
CA GLU A 178 -1.36 -19.98 7.94
C GLU A 178 -1.32 -18.68 8.75
N ASP A 179 -2.42 -17.90 8.74
CA ASP A 179 -2.46 -16.58 9.35
C ASP A 179 -3.28 -16.53 10.65
N ILE A 180 -3.74 -17.69 11.14
CA ILE A 180 -4.45 -17.78 12.43
C ILE A 180 -3.59 -17.23 13.58
N GLY A 181 -4.14 -16.25 14.32
CA GLY A 181 -3.47 -15.57 15.43
C GLY A 181 -2.38 -14.57 15.01
N LYS A 182 -2.36 -14.24 13.72
CA LYS A 182 -1.52 -13.18 13.14
C LYS A 182 -2.38 -12.02 12.64
N VAL A 183 -1.74 -10.86 12.55
CA VAL A 183 -2.30 -9.64 12.00
C VAL A 183 -1.32 -8.98 11.05
N ALA A 184 -1.84 -8.20 10.11
CA ALA A 184 -1.04 -7.37 9.21
C ALA A 184 -1.41 -5.90 9.39
N VAL A 185 -0.45 -5.01 9.15
CA VAL A 185 -0.63 -3.56 9.26
C VAL A 185 -0.79 -2.98 7.86
N THR A 186 -1.80 -2.14 7.67
CA THR A 186 -2.02 -1.36 6.45
C THR A 186 -2.17 0.12 6.78
N ARG A 187 -1.86 0.99 5.80
CA ARG A 187 -2.14 2.43 5.89
C ARG A 187 -2.56 2.94 4.52
N GLY A 188 -3.79 3.42 4.43
CA GLY A 188 -4.40 3.71 3.13
C GLY A 188 -4.34 2.49 2.21
N PRO A 189 -3.88 2.62 0.95
CA PRO A 189 -3.80 1.52 -0.01
C PRO A 189 -2.58 0.61 0.18
N MET A 190 -1.71 0.88 1.17
CA MET A 190 -0.42 0.20 1.30
C MET A 190 -0.44 -0.85 2.41
N VAL A 191 0.16 -2.01 2.10
CA VAL A 191 0.55 -3.02 3.08
C VAL A 191 1.91 -2.64 3.67
N TYR A 192 2.10 -2.92 4.95
CA TYR A 192 3.33 -2.68 5.69
C TYR A 192 3.97 -4.00 6.13
N CYS A 193 5.26 -3.98 6.38
CA CYS A 193 6.01 -5.13 6.88
C CYS A 193 7.05 -4.72 7.91
N LEU A 194 7.42 -5.67 8.76
CA LEU A 194 8.61 -5.57 9.58
C LEU A 194 9.82 -6.02 8.77
N GLU A 195 10.93 -5.32 8.91
CA GLU A 195 12.24 -5.71 8.36
C GLU A 195 13.25 -5.81 9.50
N GLU A 196 14.14 -6.78 9.44
CA GLU A 196 15.18 -7.02 10.45
C GLU A 196 16.02 -5.78 10.73
N ALA A 197 16.33 -5.00 9.69
CA ALA A 197 17.13 -3.78 9.80
C ALA A 197 16.58 -2.76 10.80
N ASP A 198 15.26 -2.75 11.05
CA ASP A 198 14.61 -1.83 11.97
C ASP A 198 14.18 -2.49 13.28
N ASN A 199 14.03 -3.81 13.29
CA ASN A 199 13.39 -4.53 14.39
C ASN A 199 14.29 -5.63 15.00
N GLY A 200 15.53 -5.81 14.50
CA GLY A 200 16.44 -6.88 14.92
C GLY A 200 16.07 -8.24 14.33
N THR A 201 16.94 -9.21 14.52
CA THR A 201 16.80 -10.60 14.01
C THR A 201 15.63 -11.35 14.63
N ASP A 202 15.30 -12.50 14.07
CA ASP A 202 14.29 -13.41 14.60
C ASP A 202 12.90 -12.75 14.70
N LEU A 203 12.43 -12.18 13.62
CA LEU A 203 11.14 -11.46 13.56
C LEU A 203 9.96 -12.33 14.04
N HIS A 204 10.08 -13.66 13.95
CA HIS A 204 9.09 -14.62 14.46
C HIS A 204 8.92 -14.59 15.99
N LEU A 205 9.85 -13.96 16.73
CA LEU A 205 9.76 -13.77 18.18
C LEU A 205 8.96 -12.53 18.58
N LEU A 206 8.58 -11.70 17.61
CA LEU A 206 7.80 -10.49 17.84
C LEU A 206 6.31 -10.79 17.93
N THR A 207 5.62 -10.05 18.80
CA THR A 207 4.16 -9.97 18.89
C THR A 207 3.71 -8.52 18.91
N LEU A 208 2.57 -8.22 18.26
CA LEU A 208 2.00 -6.88 18.19
C LEU A 208 0.95 -6.69 19.30
N ASP A 209 1.03 -5.61 20.05
CA ASP A 209 -0.02 -5.17 20.97
C ASP A 209 -1.12 -4.43 20.19
N CYS A 210 -2.17 -5.15 19.81
CA CYS A 210 -3.28 -4.59 19.06
C CYS A 210 -4.21 -3.68 19.88
N GLY A 211 -4.02 -3.59 21.21
CA GLY A 211 -4.77 -2.70 22.08
C GLY A 211 -4.22 -1.27 22.16
N LYS A 212 -3.08 -1.00 21.52
CA LYS A 212 -2.43 0.30 21.49
C LYS A 212 -2.63 1.00 20.16
N GLU A 213 -2.66 2.34 20.24
CA GLU A 213 -2.72 3.17 19.04
C GLU A 213 -1.41 3.14 18.25
N ALA A 214 -1.54 3.23 16.95
CA ALA A 214 -0.41 3.33 16.03
C ALA A 214 0.05 4.78 15.90
N GLU A 215 1.36 5.01 15.90
CA GLU A 215 2.00 6.28 15.58
C GLU A 215 2.52 6.23 14.14
N THR A 216 2.62 7.39 13.48
CA THR A 216 3.26 7.50 12.16
C THR A 216 4.41 8.47 12.21
N GLU A 217 5.50 8.16 11.51
CA GLU A 217 6.68 9.01 11.45
C GLU A 217 7.23 9.09 10.01
N GLU A 218 7.85 10.21 9.67
CA GLU A 218 8.66 10.30 8.45
C GLU A 218 9.93 9.48 8.62
N PHE A 219 10.21 8.62 7.65
CA PHE A 219 11.35 7.70 7.71
C PHE A 219 12.03 7.57 6.34
N THR A 220 13.32 7.24 6.34
CA THR A 220 14.08 7.08 5.10
C THR A 220 14.55 5.64 4.94
N VAL A 221 14.17 5.00 3.84
CA VAL A 221 14.61 3.65 3.46
C VAL A 221 15.39 3.73 2.15
N ALA A 222 16.68 3.46 2.19
CA ALA A 222 17.56 3.50 1.01
C ALA A 222 17.43 4.78 0.15
N GLY A 223 17.25 5.94 0.82
CA GLY A 223 17.10 7.24 0.17
C GLY A 223 15.67 7.62 -0.21
N GLU A 224 14.71 6.69 -0.13
CA GLU A 224 13.28 6.98 -0.32
C GLU A 224 12.64 7.46 0.98
N GLN A 225 11.96 8.60 0.92
CA GLN A 225 11.17 9.13 2.03
C GLN A 225 9.82 8.41 2.09
N VAL A 226 9.52 7.78 3.22
CA VAL A 226 8.29 7.04 3.46
C VAL A 226 7.64 7.49 4.76
N ILE A 227 6.38 7.11 4.96
CA ILE A 227 5.74 7.18 6.27
C ILE A 227 5.83 5.79 6.88
N ALA A 228 6.58 5.63 7.96
CA ALA A 228 6.61 4.42 8.76
C ALA A 228 5.45 4.41 9.76
N VAL A 229 5.04 3.22 10.19
CA VAL A 229 4.08 3.01 11.27
C VAL A 229 4.82 2.41 12.45
N VAL A 230 4.69 3.01 13.63
CA VAL A 230 5.32 2.55 14.86
C VAL A 230 4.23 2.11 15.83
N MET A 231 4.37 0.90 16.37
CA MET A 231 3.41 0.31 17.30
C MET A 231 4.13 -0.36 18.47
N ASP A 232 3.44 -0.45 19.60
CA ASP A 232 3.91 -1.22 20.75
C ASP A 232 3.81 -2.73 20.48
N GLY A 233 4.74 -3.48 21.01
CA GLY A 233 4.75 -4.93 20.93
C GLY A 233 5.70 -5.54 21.95
N PHE A 234 5.95 -6.81 21.81
CA PHE A 234 6.82 -7.55 22.70
C PHE A 234 7.75 -8.46 21.88
N ARG A 235 8.96 -8.64 22.39
CA ARG A 235 9.90 -9.66 21.93
C ARG A 235 10.00 -10.78 22.96
N GLN A 236 9.74 -12.01 22.52
CA GLN A 236 9.94 -13.19 23.36
C GLN A 236 11.44 -13.48 23.49
N GLN A 237 11.90 -13.63 24.71
CA GLN A 237 13.30 -13.95 24.99
C GLN A 237 13.57 -15.46 24.79
N VAL A 238 14.69 -15.76 24.12
CA VAL A 238 15.21 -17.14 24.03
C VAL A 238 15.88 -17.52 25.33
N GLN A 239 15.36 -18.54 26.01
CA GLN A 239 15.91 -19.00 27.30
C GLN A 239 17.02 -20.06 27.03
N THR A 240 18.26 -19.62 26.91
CA THR A 240 19.43 -20.47 26.65
C THR A 240 19.74 -21.49 27.75
N SER A 241 19.22 -21.28 28.95
CA SER A 241 19.38 -22.21 30.08
C SER A 241 18.58 -23.52 29.95
N ARG A 242 17.64 -23.58 29.01
CA ARG A 242 16.83 -24.79 28.77
C ARG A 242 17.58 -25.79 27.89
N LYS A 243 17.70 -27.03 28.38
CA LYS A 243 18.28 -28.09 27.56
C LYS A 243 17.25 -28.66 26.58
N GLY A 244 17.67 -28.87 25.34
CA GLY A 244 16.83 -29.39 24.26
C GLY A 244 15.92 -28.36 23.62
N LEU A 245 15.30 -28.75 22.51
CA LEU A 245 14.39 -27.92 21.71
C LEU A 245 12.95 -28.00 22.17
N TYR A 246 12.57 -29.08 22.88
CA TYR A 246 11.21 -29.34 23.35
C TYR A 246 11.21 -29.47 24.87
N HIS A 247 10.29 -28.78 25.51
CA HIS A 247 10.16 -28.79 26.97
C HIS A 247 8.71 -28.47 27.37
N PRO A 248 8.28 -28.82 28.59
CA PRO A 248 6.96 -28.45 29.10
C PRO A 248 6.71 -26.94 29.02
N LEU A 249 5.47 -26.57 28.69
CA LEU A 249 5.06 -25.19 28.59
C LEU A 249 5.35 -24.42 29.89
N LYS A 250 6.00 -23.29 29.76
CA LYS A 250 6.15 -22.27 30.80
C LYS A 250 5.85 -20.92 30.21
N THR A 251 5.41 -19.98 31.01
CA THR A 251 5.21 -18.59 30.60
C THR A 251 6.48 -18.05 29.96
N ALA A 252 6.36 -17.55 28.74
CA ALA A 252 7.46 -16.91 28.04
C ALA A 252 7.84 -15.60 28.73
N VAL A 253 9.13 -15.33 28.84
CA VAL A 253 9.62 -14.01 29.21
C VAL A 253 9.57 -13.13 27.98
N LYS A 254 8.91 -12.00 28.08
CA LYS A 254 8.76 -11.03 27.00
C LYS A 254 9.27 -9.66 27.47
N GLU A 255 9.89 -8.94 26.58
CA GLU A 255 10.29 -7.55 26.79
C GLU A 255 9.48 -6.62 25.87
N PRO A 256 9.03 -5.45 26.35
CA PRO A 256 8.35 -4.47 25.52
C PRO A 256 9.31 -3.88 24.50
N VAL A 257 8.83 -3.73 23.26
CA VAL A 257 9.59 -3.14 22.16
C VAL A 257 8.68 -2.24 21.32
N LYS A 258 9.27 -1.26 20.64
CA LYS A 258 8.60 -0.53 19.55
C LYS A 258 8.88 -1.25 18.24
N LEU A 259 7.82 -1.58 17.51
CA LEU A 259 7.87 -2.23 16.22
C LEU A 259 7.72 -1.17 15.12
N ARG A 260 8.73 -1.06 14.26
CA ARG A 260 8.67 -0.15 13.10
C ARG A 260 8.30 -0.93 11.86
N PHE A 261 7.15 -0.61 11.31
CA PHE A 261 6.66 -1.13 10.06
C PHE A 261 6.96 -0.14 8.93
N ILE A 262 7.50 -0.64 7.83
CA ILE A 262 7.77 0.15 6.61
C ILE A 262 6.82 -0.30 5.50
N PRO A 263 6.51 0.58 4.51
CA PRO A 263 5.72 0.17 3.36
C PRO A 263 6.36 -1.01 2.63
N TYR A 264 5.57 -2.02 2.30
CA TYR A 264 6.05 -3.26 1.68
C TYR A 264 6.87 -3.02 0.38
N TYR A 265 6.61 -1.97 -0.38
CA TYR A 265 7.33 -1.74 -1.64
C TYR A 265 8.80 -1.33 -1.46
N VAL A 266 9.19 -0.89 -0.25
CA VAL A 266 10.59 -0.46 0.03
C VAL A 266 11.45 -1.52 0.71
N TRP A 267 10.90 -2.66 1.12
CA TRP A 267 11.69 -3.69 1.78
C TRP A 267 12.79 -4.26 0.86
N ALA A 268 13.85 -4.85 1.45
CA ALA A 268 15.02 -5.40 0.76
C ALA A 268 15.76 -4.42 -0.18
N ASN A 269 15.67 -3.11 0.06
CA ASN A 269 16.53 -2.12 -0.60
C ASN A 269 17.76 -1.76 0.26
N ARG A 270 17.89 -2.36 1.46
CA ARG A 270 19.00 -2.18 2.41
C ARG A 270 19.88 -3.43 2.57
N GLY A 271 19.82 -4.35 1.61
CA GLY A 271 20.52 -5.61 1.63
C GLY A 271 19.64 -6.78 2.08
N GLU A 272 20.30 -7.90 2.42
CA GLU A 272 19.65 -9.12 2.85
C GLU A 272 19.19 -9.00 4.30
N ASN A 273 17.90 -9.19 4.54
CA ASN A 273 17.24 -9.07 5.84
C ASN A 273 16.06 -10.02 5.94
N GLU A 274 15.68 -10.42 7.15
CA GLU A 274 14.37 -11.00 7.41
C GLU A 274 13.28 -9.98 7.12
N MET A 275 12.13 -10.45 6.65
CA MET A 275 10.93 -9.64 6.47
C MET A 275 9.68 -10.45 6.82
N THR A 276 8.69 -9.80 7.44
CA THR A 276 7.37 -10.39 7.62
C THR A 276 6.26 -9.33 7.52
N VAL A 277 5.17 -9.69 6.86
CA VAL A 277 3.92 -8.91 6.81
C VAL A 277 3.01 -9.32 7.95
N TRP A 278 2.88 -10.63 8.19
CA TRP A 278 2.02 -11.18 9.21
C TRP A 278 2.76 -11.37 10.53
N VAL A 279 2.33 -10.65 11.56
CA VAL A 279 2.92 -10.66 12.89
C VAL A 279 1.96 -11.29 13.87
N ARG A 280 2.47 -12.10 14.81
CA ARG A 280 1.62 -12.69 15.85
C ARG A 280 0.97 -11.61 16.71
N GLN A 281 -0.30 -11.80 17.00
CA GLN A 281 -1.04 -10.95 17.91
C GLN A 281 -0.67 -11.27 19.37
N GLU A 282 -0.40 -10.25 20.17
CA GLU A 282 -0.34 -10.40 21.64
C GLU A 282 -1.76 -10.61 22.18
N LYS A 283 -1.92 -11.56 23.09
CA LYS A 283 -3.20 -11.91 23.72
C LYS A 283 -3.27 -11.39 25.13
#